data_2d2e2e4561b9b1677dbed1eacc776f7e
#
_entry.id   2d2e2e4561b9b1677dbed1eacc776f7e
#
_cell.length_a   1.000
_cell.length_b   1.000
_cell.length_c   1.000
_cell.angle_alpha   90.00
_cell.angle_beta   90.00
_cell.angle_gamma   90.00
#
_symmetry.space_group_name_H-M   'P 1'
#
loop_
_entity.id
_entity.type
_entity.pdbx_description
1 polymer ?
#
loop_
_entity_poly.entity_id
_entity_poly.type
_entity_poly.pdbx_seq_one_letter_code
_entity_poly.pdbx_strand_id
1 'polypeptide(L)'
;LREFFLMVFFPAFLYNGCMDKKKLLLIDGSSVAFRAFFALYQQLDRFKNAAGLHTNAIYGFQLMLSHLLERVEPSHILVAFDAGKTTFRTEMYADYKGGRAKTPDEFREQFPFIRELLDHMGIRHYELAQYEADDIIGTLDKLAEQDGFDITIVSGDKDLIQLTDEHTVVEISKKGVAEFEAFTPDYLMEKMGITPTQFIDLKALMGDKSDNIPGVTKIGEKTGIKLLLEHGSLEGI
;
A
#
# COMPACT_ATOMS: atom_id res chain seq x y z
N LEU A 1 -0.72 14.01 -17.37
CA LEU A 1 -0.08 13.17 -16.31
C LEU A 1 1.12 13.89 -15.69
N ARG A 2 2.07 14.42 -16.50
CA ARG A 2 3.26 15.13 -15.97
C ARG A 2 2.90 16.44 -15.24
N GLU A 3 1.93 17.20 -15.74
CA GLU A 3 1.40 18.38 -15.05
C GLU A 3 0.61 18.01 -13.78
N PHE A 4 -0.06 16.87 -13.77
CA PHE A 4 -0.72 16.31 -12.62
C PHE A 4 0.29 15.88 -11.54
N PHE A 5 1.39 15.24 -11.94
CA PHE A 5 2.51 14.90 -11.06
C PHE A 5 3.07 16.15 -10.37
N LEU A 6 3.32 17.23 -11.12
CA LEU A 6 3.81 18.50 -10.55
C LEU A 6 2.78 19.21 -9.65
N MET A 7 1.48 19.01 -9.89
CA MET A 7 0.40 19.62 -9.10
C MET A 7 0.13 18.88 -7.80
N VAL A 8 0.39 17.57 -7.77
CA VAL A 8 0.19 16.69 -6.59
C VAL A 8 1.34 16.82 -5.59
N PHE A 9 2.56 17.14 -6.06
CA PHE A 9 3.75 17.25 -5.22
C PHE A 9 4.06 18.70 -4.83
N PHE A 10 3.31 19.25 -3.87
CA PHE A 10 3.81 20.40 -3.11
C PHE A 10 4.76 19.89 -2.01
N PRO A 11 5.90 20.54 -1.77
CA PRO A 11 6.83 20.09 -0.74
C PRO A 11 6.13 20.06 0.62
N ALA A 12 6.16 18.90 1.25
CA ALA A 12 5.78 18.78 2.63
C ALA A 12 6.81 19.56 3.45
N PHE A 13 6.38 20.67 4.01
CA PHE A 13 7.09 21.52 4.96
C PHE A 13 8.56 21.87 4.63
N LEU A 14 8.84 23.18 4.63
CA LEU A 14 10.16 23.80 4.62
C LEU A 14 11.12 23.17 5.66
N TYR A 15 11.74 22.05 5.31
CA TYR A 15 12.97 21.64 5.95
C TYR A 15 14.11 22.32 5.18
N ASN A 16 14.67 23.38 5.76
CA ASN A 16 15.88 24.06 5.29
C ASN A 16 17.10 23.12 5.48
N GLY A 17 17.24 22.14 4.62
CA GLY A 17 18.40 21.29 4.49
C GLY A 17 18.67 21.05 3.01
N CYS A 18 19.91 21.14 2.60
CA CYS A 18 20.37 20.75 1.27
C CYS A 18 20.05 19.26 1.08
N MET A 19 18.92 18.93 0.41
CA MET A 19 18.48 17.56 0.19
C MET A 19 19.14 17.07 -1.10
N ASP A 20 20.23 16.33 -0.96
CA ASP A 20 20.97 15.73 -2.09
C ASP A 20 20.19 14.62 -2.80
N LYS A 21 19.09 14.12 -2.23
CA LYS A 21 18.24 13.08 -2.81
C LYS A 21 16.76 13.40 -2.68
N LYS A 22 16.02 13.16 -3.76
CA LYS A 22 14.56 13.26 -3.78
C LYS A 22 13.98 11.97 -3.22
N LYS A 23 13.33 12.02 -2.07
CA LYS A 23 12.67 10.87 -1.44
C LYS A 23 11.17 11.03 -1.51
N LEU A 24 10.49 10.04 -2.10
CA LEU A 24 9.03 9.98 -2.17
C LEU A 24 8.50 8.89 -1.24
N LEU A 25 7.54 9.24 -0.38
CA LEU A 25 6.79 8.31 0.43
C LEU A 25 5.37 8.17 -0.13
N LEU A 26 5.04 6.99 -0.64
CA LEU A 26 3.70 6.62 -1.10
C LEU A 26 3.04 5.71 -0.06
N ILE A 27 1.87 6.08 0.42
CA ILE A 27 1.15 5.32 1.45
C ILE A 27 -0.19 4.87 0.89
N ASP A 28 -0.46 3.56 0.99
CA ASP A 28 -1.80 3.01 0.84
C ASP A 28 -2.62 3.35 2.09
N GLY A 29 -3.34 4.45 2.02
CA GLY A 29 -4.10 5.00 3.15
C GLY A 29 -5.24 4.08 3.59
N SER A 30 -5.88 3.39 2.66
CA SER A 30 -6.95 2.42 2.97
C SER A 30 -6.41 1.26 3.79
N SER A 31 -5.33 0.66 3.35
CA SER A 31 -4.70 -0.49 3.99
C SER A 31 -4.08 -0.11 5.35
N VAL A 32 -3.35 1.01 5.42
CA VAL A 32 -2.74 1.48 6.68
C VAL A 32 -3.80 1.86 7.71
N ALA A 33 -4.90 2.52 7.31
CA ALA A 33 -6.02 2.85 8.21
C ALA A 33 -6.70 1.57 8.75
N PHE A 34 -6.93 0.59 7.87
CA PHE A 34 -7.51 -0.70 8.25
C PHE A 34 -6.59 -1.44 9.23
N ARG A 35 -5.29 -1.44 8.95
CA ARG A 35 -4.28 -2.01 9.85
C ARG A 35 -4.28 -1.34 11.21
N ALA A 36 -4.31 -0.01 11.25
CA ALA A 36 -4.37 0.78 12.49
C ALA A 36 -5.60 0.43 13.33
N PHE A 37 -6.76 0.33 12.69
CA PHE A 37 -8.01 -0.06 13.34
C PHE A 37 -7.89 -1.41 14.04
N PHE A 38 -7.46 -2.45 13.31
CA PHE A 38 -7.38 -3.80 13.86
C PHE A 38 -6.24 -3.99 14.86
N ALA A 39 -5.14 -3.25 14.74
CA ALA A 39 -4.06 -3.29 15.72
C ALA A 39 -4.52 -2.88 17.13
N LEU A 40 -5.52 -2.01 17.22
CA LEU A 40 -6.08 -1.49 18.48
C LEU A 40 -7.51 -1.99 18.77
N TYR A 41 -8.02 -2.91 17.98
CA TYR A 41 -9.41 -3.37 18.04
C TYR A 41 -9.79 -3.96 19.40
N GLN A 42 -8.89 -4.71 20.04
CA GLN A 42 -9.15 -5.29 21.38
C GLN A 42 -9.33 -4.24 22.48
N GLN A 43 -8.94 -3.00 22.21
CA GLN A 43 -9.05 -1.89 23.14
C GLN A 43 -10.07 -0.84 22.65
N LEU A 44 -10.97 -1.21 21.73
CA LEU A 44 -11.89 -0.30 21.05
C LEU A 44 -12.66 0.62 22.02
N ASP A 45 -13.13 0.08 23.14
CA ASP A 45 -13.87 0.86 24.16
C ASP A 45 -13.04 1.94 24.86
N ARG A 46 -11.71 1.83 24.85
CA ARG A 46 -10.81 2.86 25.39
C ARG A 46 -10.61 4.03 24.43
N PHE A 47 -10.91 3.82 23.16
CA PHE A 47 -10.75 4.80 22.11
C PHE A 47 -12.10 5.41 21.70
N LYS A 48 -12.86 5.90 22.69
CA LYS A 48 -14.10 6.66 22.44
C LYS A 48 -13.93 8.09 22.92
N ASN A 49 -14.31 9.03 22.07
CA ASN A 49 -14.40 10.44 22.48
C ASN A 49 -15.70 10.71 23.28
N ALA A 50 -15.86 11.93 23.79
CA ALA A 50 -17.03 12.32 24.57
C ALA A 50 -18.36 12.23 23.78
N ALA A 51 -18.30 12.24 22.45
CA ALA A 51 -19.47 12.07 21.57
C ALA A 51 -19.79 10.60 21.25
N GLY A 52 -18.99 9.66 21.76
CA GLY A 52 -19.15 8.22 21.52
C GLY A 52 -18.50 7.70 20.25
N LEU A 53 -17.83 8.55 19.47
CA LEU A 53 -17.10 8.16 18.26
C LEU A 53 -15.83 7.38 18.64
N HIS A 54 -15.60 6.26 17.99
CA HIS A 54 -14.34 5.51 18.10
C HIS A 54 -13.21 6.26 17.40
N THR A 55 -12.01 6.21 17.96
CA THR A 55 -10.84 6.97 17.49
C THR A 55 -9.59 6.12 17.34
N ASN A 56 -9.69 4.80 17.51
CA ASN A 56 -8.56 3.88 17.46
C ASN A 56 -7.87 3.84 16.09
N ALA A 57 -8.64 3.92 14.99
CA ALA A 57 -8.07 3.97 13.64
C ALA A 57 -7.34 5.29 13.40
N ILE A 58 -7.94 6.42 13.79
CA ILE A 58 -7.35 7.75 13.65
C ILE A 58 -6.03 7.82 14.43
N TYR A 59 -6.06 7.39 15.70
CA TYR A 59 -4.89 7.38 16.58
C TYR A 59 -3.79 6.47 16.04
N GLY A 60 -4.13 5.23 15.68
CA GLY A 60 -3.17 4.28 15.14
C GLY A 60 -2.58 4.72 13.80
N PHE A 61 -3.39 5.30 12.93
CA PHE A 61 -2.94 5.87 11.65
C PHE A 61 -1.95 7.01 11.88
N GLN A 62 -2.27 7.94 12.78
CA GLN A 62 -1.37 9.04 13.14
C GLN A 62 -0.03 8.53 13.68
N LEU A 63 -0.05 7.53 14.56
CA LEU A 63 1.20 6.94 15.09
C LEU A 63 2.05 6.31 13.98
N MET A 64 1.42 5.54 13.08
CA MET A 64 2.12 4.93 11.94
C MET A 64 2.72 6.00 11.04
N LEU A 65 1.93 7.02 10.70
CA LEU A 65 2.35 8.12 9.86
C LEU A 65 3.53 8.89 10.48
N SER A 66 3.44 9.27 11.76
CA SER A 66 4.53 9.97 12.47
C SER A 66 5.83 9.17 12.46
N HIS A 67 5.76 7.86 12.74
CA HIS A 67 6.91 6.97 12.70
C HIS A 67 7.52 6.86 11.28
N LEU A 68 6.67 6.80 10.24
CA LEU A 68 7.12 6.77 8.85
C LEU A 68 7.82 8.07 8.46
N LEU A 69 7.25 9.22 8.83
CA LEU A 69 7.84 10.54 8.55
C LEU A 69 9.21 10.72 9.20
N GLU A 70 9.33 10.32 10.49
CA GLU A 70 10.60 10.39 11.23
C GLU A 70 11.68 9.48 10.65
N ARG A 71 11.31 8.27 10.19
CA ARG A 71 12.26 7.27 9.73
C ARG A 71 12.67 7.47 8.27
N VAL A 72 11.73 7.78 7.38
CA VAL A 72 11.97 7.94 5.94
C VAL A 72 12.54 9.32 5.63
N GLU A 73 12.12 10.34 6.39
CA GLU A 73 12.44 11.75 6.14
C GLU A 73 12.16 12.13 4.67
N PRO A 74 10.90 11.95 4.20
CA PRO A 74 10.58 12.14 2.80
C PRO A 74 10.60 13.62 2.41
N SER A 75 11.09 13.92 1.20
CA SER A 75 10.93 15.25 0.60
C SER A 75 9.52 15.45 0.03
N HIS A 76 8.87 14.34 -0.36
CA HIS A 76 7.53 14.32 -0.96
C HIS A 76 6.72 13.16 -0.38
N ILE A 77 5.43 13.38 -0.19
CA ILE A 77 4.52 12.37 0.37
C ILE A 77 3.16 12.46 -0.31
N LEU A 78 2.58 11.29 -0.59
CA LEU A 78 1.19 11.15 -0.97
C LEU A 78 0.56 9.95 -0.27
N VAL A 79 -0.69 10.12 0.17
CA VAL A 79 -1.53 9.04 0.67
C VAL A 79 -2.61 8.72 -0.36
N ALA A 80 -2.60 7.52 -0.93
CA ALA A 80 -3.60 7.06 -1.87
C ALA A 80 -4.74 6.35 -1.15
N PHE A 81 -5.98 6.58 -1.58
CA PHE A 81 -7.16 5.91 -1.07
C PHE A 81 -7.96 5.25 -2.19
N ASP A 82 -8.70 4.19 -1.83
CA ASP A 82 -9.69 3.62 -2.73
C ASP A 82 -10.92 4.54 -2.81
N ALA A 83 -11.35 4.85 -4.02
CA ALA A 83 -12.53 5.71 -4.24
C ALA A 83 -13.85 5.00 -3.98
N GLY A 84 -13.87 3.68 -3.91
CA GLY A 84 -15.08 2.89 -3.72
C GLY A 84 -14.90 1.40 -3.99
N LYS A 85 -16.03 0.71 -4.14
CA LYS A 85 -16.03 -0.75 -4.38
C LYS A 85 -16.04 -1.12 -5.86
N THR A 86 -16.52 -0.23 -6.72
CA THR A 86 -16.64 -0.48 -8.15
C THR A 86 -15.40 0.05 -8.84
N THR A 87 -14.65 -0.83 -9.45
CA THR A 87 -13.44 -0.52 -10.21
C THR A 87 -13.51 -1.18 -11.58
N PHE A 88 -12.62 -0.82 -12.50
CA PHE A 88 -12.53 -1.52 -13.80
C PHE A 88 -12.33 -3.02 -13.63
N ARG A 89 -11.72 -3.47 -12.50
CA ARG A 89 -11.54 -4.90 -12.20
C ARG A 89 -12.87 -5.60 -11.93
N THR A 90 -13.82 -4.93 -11.27
CA THR A 90 -15.18 -5.48 -11.07
C THR A 90 -16.00 -5.53 -12.36
N GLU A 91 -15.69 -4.68 -13.34
CA GLU A 91 -16.28 -4.77 -14.68
C GLU A 91 -15.71 -5.95 -15.48
N MET A 92 -14.41 -6.23 -15.33
CA MET A 92 -13.74 -7.36 -15.97
C MET A 92 -14.07 -8.71 -15.32
N TYR A 93 -14.22 -8.74 -13.99
CA TYR A 93 -14.48 -9.92 -13.21
C TYR A 93 -15.46 -9.60 -12.08
N ALA A 94 -16.73 -9.98 -12.25
CA ALA A 94 -17.83 -9.61 -11.34
C ALA A 94 -17.63 -10.11 -9.90
N ASP A 95 -16.94 -11.23 -9.72
CA ASP A 95 -16.66 -11.83 -8.41
C ASP A 95 -15.41 -11.26 -7.72
N TYR A 96 -14.74 -10.28 -8.34
CA TYR A 96 -13.56 -9.63 -7.76
C TYR A 96 -13.88 -9.04 -6.38
N LYS A 97 -13.09 -9.42 -5.38
CA LYS A 97 -13.29 -9.03 -3.96
C LYS A 97 -14.66 -9.42 -3.39
N GLY A 98 -15.44 -10.27 -4.07
CA GLY A 98 -16.81 -10.62 -3.70
C GLY A 98 -16.95 -11.35 -2.35
N GLY A 99 -15.89 -12.01 -1.87
CA GLY A 99 -15.85 -12.71 -0.59
C GLY A 99 -15.44 -11.86 0.62
N ARG A 100 -15.10 -10.58 0.44
CA ARG A 100 -14.63 -9.72 1.54
C ARG A 100 -15.76 -9.44 2.54
N ALA A 101 -15.45 -9.59 3.83
CA ALA A 101 -16.38 -9.25 4.91
C ALA A 101 -16.77 -7.76 4.88
N LYS A 102 -17.96 -7.46 5.41
CA LYS A 102 -18.38 -6.05 5.54
C LYS A 102 -17.41 -5.32 6.47
N THR A 103 -16.95 -4.15 6.04
CA THR A 103 -16.14 -3.25 6.87
C THR A 103 -16.93 -2.84 8.11
N PRO A 104 -16.33 -2.94 9.34
CA PRO A 104 -16.99 -2.53 10.57
C PRO A 104 -17.48 -1.09 10.51
N ASP A 105 -18.66 -0.83 11.06
CA ASP A 105 -19.24 0.52 11.05
C ASP A 105 -18.37 1.48 11.89
N GLU A 106 -17.79 0.99 12.99
CA GLU A 106 -16.85 1.72 13.84
C GLU A 106 -15.58 2.18 13.11
N PHE A 107 -15.13 1.44 12.10
CA PHE A 107 -14.04 1.86 11.23
C PHE A 107 -14.52 2.92 10.22
N ARG A 108 -15.69 2.67 9.60
CA ARG A 108 -16.23 3.57 8.57
C ARG A 108 -16.47 4.98 9.09
N GLU A 109 -16.92 5.11 10.34
CA GLU A 109 -17.13 6.39 11.00
C GLU A 109 -15.85 7.22 11.14
N GLN A 110 -14.70 6.56 11.27
CA GLN A 110 -13.40 7.21 11.48
C GLN A 110 -12.72 7.64 10.17
N PHE A 111 -13.09 7.05 9.04
CA PHE A 111 -12.39 7.23 7.78
C PHE A 111 -12.36 8.70 7.28
N PRO A 112 -13.47 9.48 7.37
CA PRO A 112 -13.44 10.89 7.04
C PRO A 112 -12.45 11.70 7.88
N PHE A 113 -12.33 11.37 9.16
CA PHE A 113 -11.41 12.08 10.08
C PHE A 113 -9.93 11.78 9.82
N ILE A 114 -9.62 10.62 9.24
CA ILE A 114 -8.24 10.32 8.78
C ILE A 114 -7.86 11.27 7.63
N ARG A 115 -8.78 11.54 6.70
CA ARG A 115 -8.54 12.51 5.62
C ARG A 115 -8.40 13.93 6.16
N GLU A 116 -9.28 14.32 7.08
CA GLU A 116 -9.22 15.62 7.76
C GLU A 116 -7.89 15.80 8.53
N LEU A 117 -7.39 14.74 9.18
CA LEU A 117 -6.08 14.73 9.81
C LEU A 117 -4.96 15.03 8.80
N LEU A 118 -4.97 14.37 7.64
CA LEU A 118 -4.01 14.60 6.58
C LEU A 118 -4.06 16.05 6.06
N ASP A 119 -5.27 16.59 5.86
CA ASP A 119 -5.46 17.98 5.46
C ASP A 119 -4.87 18.97 6.47
N HIS A 120 -5.10 18.73 7.77
CA HIS A 120 -4.53 19.56 8.85
C HIS A 120 -3.00 19.45 8.96
N MET A 121 -2.45 18.29 8.58
CA MET A 121 -1.00 18.08 8.50
C MET A 121 -0.38 18.64 7.21
N GLY A 122 -1.18 19.15 6.26
CA GLY A 122 -0.73 19.59 4.95
C GLY A 122 -0.24 18.46 4.05
N ILE A 123 -0.67 17.21 4.33
CA ILE A 123 -0.30 16.03 3.56
C ILE A 123 -1.33 15.79 2.47
N ARG A 124 -0.87 15.71 1.23
CA ARG A 124 -1.74 15.41 0.09
C ARG A 124 -2.26 13.98 0.16
N HIS A 125 -3.54 13.84 -0.05
CA HIS A 125 -4.16 12.54 -0.29
C HIS A 125 -4.97 12.57 -1.59
N TYR A 126 -5.12 11.39 -2.20
CA TYR A 126 -5.76 11.28 -3.51
C TYR A 126 -6.55 9.97 -3.65
N GLU A 127 -7.67 10.05 -4.33
CA GLU A 127 -8.45 8.92 -4.78
C GLU A 127 -8.94 9.16 -6.22
N LEU A 128 -9.11 8.12 -6.98
CA LEU A 128 -9.58 8.20 -8.36
C LEU A 128 -10.72 7.20 -8.59
N ALA A 129 -11.87 7.70 -9.06
CA ALA A 129 -13.00 6.86 -9.38
C ALA A 129 -12.62 5.74 -10.36
N GLN A 130 -13.12 4.53 -10.13
CA GLN A 130 -12.84 3.30 -10.87
C GLN A 130 -11.43 2.72 -10.71
N TYR A 131 -10.54 3.35 -9.95
CA TYR A 131 -9.19 2.86 -9.66
C TYR A 131 -9.02 2.61 -8.15
N GLU A 132 -8.11 1.72 -7.84
CA GLU A 132 -7.71 1.40 -6.47
C GLU A 132 -6.47 2.21 -6.07
N ALA A 133 -6.19 2.28 -4.76
CA ALA A 133 -4.99 2.94 -4.24
C ALA A 133 -3.71 2.38 -4.90
N ASP A 134 -3.67 1.08 -5.16
CA ASP A 134 -2.53 0.40 -5.78
C ASP A 134 -2.25 0.90 -7.21
N ASP A 135 -3.30 1.22 -7.99
CA ASP A 135 -3.15 1.77 -9.35
C ASP A 135 -2.53 3.16 -9.32
N ILE A 136 -2.94 3.98 -8.33
CA ILE A 136 -2.41 5.32 -8.12
C ILE A 136 -0.94 5.20 -7.70
N ILE A 137 -0.63 4.35 -6.73
CA ILE A 137 0.71 4.11 -6.21
C ILE A 137 1.64 3.63 -7.31
N GLY A 138 1.27 2.58 -8.05
CA GLY A 138 2.09 2.04 -9.13
C GLY A 138 2.32 3.03 -10.27
N THR A 139 1.32 3.88 -10.57
CA THR A 139 1.47 4.94 -11.58
C THR A 139 2.46 6.01 -11.12
N LEU A 140 2.34 6.46 -9.87
CA LEU A 140 3.22 7.49 -9.32
C LEU A 140 4.64 6.99 -9.09
N ASP A 141 4.79 5.73 -8.69
CA ASP A 141 6.06 5.05 -8.57
C ASP A 141 6.85 5.14 -9.91
N LYS A 142 6.26 4.68 -11.00
CA LYS A 142 6.92 4.70 -12.32
C LYS A 142 7.18 6.11 -12.87
N LEU A 143 6.37 7.09 -12.51
CA LEU A 143 6.62 8.49 -12.87
C LEU A 143 7.77 9.09 -12.04
N ALA A 144 7.80 8.77 -10.75
CA ALA A 144 8.82 9.27 -9.83
C ALA A 144 10.21 8.71 -10.12
N GLU A 145 10.32 7.43 -10.49
CA GLU A 145 11.56 6.83 -10.97
C GLU A 145 12.18 7.63 -12.12
N GLN A 146 11.35 8.00 -13.12
CA GLN A 146 11.80 8.78 -14.28
C GLN A 146 12.33 10.17 -13.89
N ASP A 147 11.87 10.71 -12.78
CA ASP A 147 12.29 11.99 -12.23
C ASP A 147 13.40 11.87 -11.17
N GLY A 148 13.95 10.66 -10.97
CA GLY A 148 15.09 10.35 -10.13
C GLY A 148 14.82 10.39 -8.62
N PHE A 149 13.64 9.91 -8.21
CA PHE A 149 13.29 9.72 -6.80
C PHE A 149 13.76 8.35 -6.28
N ASP A 150 14.19 8.33 -5.02
CA ASP A 150 14.19 7.11 -4.21
C ASP A 150 12.78 6.98 -3.58
N ILE A 151 12.11 5.84 -3.75
CA ILE A 151 10.70 5.66 -3.42
C ILE A 151 10.53 4.66 -2.28
N THR A 152 9.72 5.01 -1.30
CA THR A 152 9.25 4.08 -0.27
C THR A 152 7.74 3.95 -0.39
N ILE A 153 7.25 2.75 -0.66
CA ILE A 153 5.83 2.42 -0.68
C ILE A 153 5.47 1.71 0.62
N VAL A 154 4.40 2.14 1.28
CA VAL A 154 3.92 1.53 2.53
C VAL A 154 2.50 1.03 2.35
N SER A 155 2.29 -0.28 2.54
CA SER A 155 0.97 -0.92 2.46
C SER A 155 0.88 -2.14 3.41
N GLY A 156 -0.30 -2.66 3.58
CA GLY A 156 -0.56 -4.00 4.13
C GLY A 156 -0.71 -5.05 3.03
N ASP A 157 -0.81 -4.63 1.78
CA ASP A 157 -1.01 -5.52 0.64
C ASP A 157 0.34 -5.95 0.05
N LYS A 158 0.55 -7.26 0.01
CA LYS A 158 1.77 -7.86 -0.54
C LYS A 158 1.85 -7.77 -2.06
N ASP A 159 0.76 -7.47 -2.72
CA ASP A 159 0.76 -7.39 -4.18
C ASP A 159 1.62 -6.23 -4.68
N LEU A 160 1.77 -5.18 -3.87
CA LEU A 160 2.67 -4.07 -4.15
C LEU A 160 4.16 -4.45 -4.17
N ILE A 161 4.55 -5.64 -3.64
CA ILE A 161 5.93 -6.14 -3.72
C ILE A 161 6.41 -6.24 -5.17
N GLN A 162 5.50 -6.43 -6.13
CA GLN A 162 5.82 -6.41 -7.56
C GLN A 162 6.45 -5.10 -8.05
N LEU A 163 6.28 -4.00 -7.33
CA LEU A 163 6.83 -2.69 -7.68
C LEU A 163 8.28 -2.50 -7.21
N THR A 164 8.80 -3.44 -6.43
CA THR A 164 10.15 -3.36 -5.88
C THR A 164 11.21 -3.40 -6.98
N ASP A 165 12.12 -2.43 -6.99
CA ASP A 165 13.27 -2.36 -7.89
C ASP A 165 14.46 -1.63 -7.23
N GLU A 166 15.43 -1.14 -8.03
CA GLU A 166 16.63 -0.45 -7.54
C GLU A 166 16.35 0.93 -6.91
N HIS A 167 15.18 1.54 -7.20
CA HIS A 167 14.74 2.84 -6.70
C HIS A 167 13.61 2.73 -5.69
N THR A 168 12.89 1.59 -5.70
CA THR A 168 11.65 1.41 -4.94
C THR A 168 11.76 0.31 -3.90
N VAL A 169 11.55 0.69 -2.64
CA VAL A 169 11.39 -0.22 -1.49
C VAL A 169 9.92 -0.30 -1.11
N VAL A 170 9.40 -1.52 -0.98
CA VAL A 170 8.02 -1.76 -0.52
C VAL A 170 8.04 -2.27 0.92
N GLU A 171 7.40 -1.55 1.80
CA GLU A 171 7.27 -1.87 3.21
C GLU A 171 5.88 -2.39 3.55
N ILE A 172 5.82 -3.65 3.93
CA ILE A 172 4.58 -4.31 4.32
C ILE A 172 4.41 -4.25 5.83
N SER A 173 3.28 -3.69 6.29
CA SER A 173 2.94 -3.64 7.71
C SER A 173 2.76 -5.05 8.27
N LYS A 174 3.47 -5.37 9.38
CA LYS A 174 3.41 -6.67 10.04
C LYS A 174 2.43 -6.65 11.23
N LYS A 175 2.96 -6.52 12.42
CA LYS A 175 2.19 -6.60 13.68
C LYS A 175 2.18 -5.24 14.37
N GLY A 176 1.02 -4.86 14.90
CA GLY A 176 0.88 -3.57 15.57
C GLY A 176 0.93 -2.39 14.59
N VAL A 177 1.38 -1.24 15.07
CA VAL A 177 1.42 0.04 14.33
C VAL A 177 2.84 0.49 13.96
N ALA A 178 3.87 -0.25 14.33
CA ALA A 178 5.27 0.18 14.17
C ALA A 178 6.17 -0.83 13.43
N GLU A 179 5.71 -2.04 13.18
CA GLU A 179 6.52 -3.08 12.54
C GLU A 179 6.23 -3.15 11.04
N PHE A 180 7.28 -2.95 10.24
CA PHE A 180 7.25 -3.09 8.80
C PHE A 180 8.32 -4.07 8.33
N GLU A 181 8.03 -4.75 7.25
CA GLU A 181 9.00 -5.61 6.55
C GLU A 181 9.31 -4.97 5.20
N ALA A 182 10.55 -4.55 5.04
CA ALA A 182 11.02 -3.93 3.81
C ALA A 182 11.38 -5.00 2.77
N PHE A 183 10.79 -4.88 1.59
CA PHE A 183 11.09 -5.68 0.42
C PHE A 183 11.92 -4.86 -0.55
N THR A 184 13.10 -5.37 -0.86
CA THR A 184 13.97 -4.97 -1.95
C THR A 184 14.10 -6.16 -2.91
N PRO A 185 14.59 -6.00 -4.15
CA PRO A 185 14.84 -7.14 -5.03
C PRO A 185 15.76 -8.19 -4.39
N ASP A 186 16.79 -7.75 -3.69
CA ASP A 186 17.74 -8.64 -3.00
C ASP A 186 17.07 -9.41 -1.85
N TYR A 187 16.23 -8.73 -1.04
CA TYR A 187 15.52 -9.39 0.03
C TYR A 187 14.46 -10.38 -0.50
N LEU A 188 13.79 -10.04 -1.60
CA LEU A 188 12.84 -10.96 -2.24
C LEU A 188 13.57 -12.20 -2.78
N MET A 189 14.73 -12.01 -3.40
CA MET A 189 15.59 -13.11 -3.87
C MET A 189 16.08 -13.97 -2.70
N GLU A 190 16.55 -13.38 -1.61
CA GLU A 190 17.00 -14.11 -0.42
C GLU A 190 15.86 -14.92 0.21
N LYS A 191 14.69 -14.29 0.34
CA LYS A 191 13.54 -14.86 1.07
C LYS A 191 12.77 -15.92 0.28
N MET A 192 12.60 -15.70 -1.03
CA MET A 192 11.72 -16.51 -1.90
C MET A 192 12.46 -17.11 -3.09
N GLY A 193 13.67 -16.68 -3.41
CA GLY A 193 14.45 -17.15 -4.55
C GLY A 193 13.94 -16.65 -5.91
N ILE A 194 13.10 -15.62 -5.93
CA ILE A 194 12.47 -15.11 -7.16
C ILE A 194 12.66 -13.60 -7.30
N THR A 195 12.58 -13.10 -8.51
CA THR A 195 12.62 -11.67 -8.84
C THR A 195 11.25 -11.01 -8.66
N PRO A 196 11.16 -9.67 -8.60
CA PRO A 196 9.88 -8.95 -8.60
C PRO A 196 8.98 -9.29 -9.79
N THR A 197 9.57 -9.48 -10.99
CA THR A 197 8.81 -9.93 -12.18
C THR A 197 8.24 -11.33 -11.98
N GLN A 198 9.06 -12.27 -11.47
CA GLN A 198 8.58 -13.62 -11.16
C GLN A 198 7.55 -13.65 -10.03
N PHE A 199 7.52 -12.62 -9.17
CA PHE A 199 6.46 -12.48 -8.16
C PHE A 199 5.08 -12.24 -8.80
N ILE A 200 5.01 -11.50 -9.91
CA ILE A 200 3.78 -11.36 -10.72
C ILE A 200 3.33 -12.72 -11.26
N ASP A 201 4.25 -13.45 -11.85
CA ASP A 201 3.99 -14.80 -12.40
C ASP A 201 3.54 -15.77 -11.29
N LEU A 202 4.17 -15.69 -10.12
CA LEU A 202 3.76 -16.49 -8.96
C LEU A 202 2.32 -16.20 -8.55
N LYS A 203 1.92 -14.92 -8.50
CA LYS A 203 0.55 -14.52 -8.20
C LYS A 203 -0.43 -15.01 -9.25
N ALA A 204 -0.08 -14.96 -10.54
CA ALA A 204 -0.89 -15.50 -11.61
C ALA A 204 -1.09 -17.04 -11.48
N LEU A 205 -0.05 -17.77 -11.10
CA LEU A 205 -0.14 -19.23 -10.88
C LEU A 205 -0.98 -19.58 -9.65
N MET A 206 -0.78 -18.88 -8.54
CA MET A 206 -1.45 -19.17 -7.25
C MET A 206 -2.89 -18.67 -7.22
N GLY A 207 -3.20 -17.61 -7.95
CA GLY A 207 -4.37 -16.77 -7.74
C GLY A 207 -4.28 -15.97 -6.44
N ASP A 208 -5.36 -15.27 -6.12
CA ASP A 208 -5.50 -14.54 -4.87
C ASP A 208 -6.86 -14.80 -4.20
N LYS A 209 -6.81 -15.47 -3.06
CA LYS A 209 -8.02 -15.80 -2.29
C LYS A 209 -8.67 -14.58 -1.67
N SER A 210 -7.87 -13.54 -1.33
CA SER A 210 -8.38 -12.30 -0.72
C SER A 210 -9.19 -11.48 -1.71
N ASP A 211 -8.81 -11.58 -2.98
CA ASP A 211 -9.45 -10.90 -4.10
C ASP A 211 -10.39 -11.81 -4.91
N ASN A 212 -10.56 -13.06 -4.42
CA ASN A 212 -11.38 -14.08 -5.08
C ASN A 212 -10.93 -14.39 -6.51
N ILE A 213 -9.63 -14.27 -6.78
CA ILE A 213 -9.04 -14.62 -8.07
C ILE A 213 -8.57 -16.07 -8.03
N PRO A 214 -9.14 -16.97 -8.87
CA PRO A 214 -8.71 -18.37 -8.90
C PRO A 214 -7.32 -18.49 -9.52
N GLY A 215 -6.49 -19.30 -8.88
CA GLY A 215 -5.22 -19.76 -9.47
C GLY A 215 -5.35 -21.10 -10.17
N VAL A 216 -4.21 -21.62 -10.59
CA VAL A 216 -4.13 -22.97 -11.17
C VAL A 216 -4.35 -24.00 -10.07
N THR A 217 -5.23 -24.97 -10.32
CA THR A 217 -5.59 -26.00 -9.34
C THR A 217 -4.37 -26.73 -8.80
N LYS A 218 -4.25 -26.79 -7.47
CA LYS A 218 -3.14 -27.44 -6.73
C LYS A 218 -1.79 -26.73 -6.83
N ILE A 219 -1.69 -25.56 -7.44
CA ILE A 219 -0.49 -24.73 -7.39
C ILE A 219 -0.64 -23.71 -6.27
N GLY A 220 0.19 -23.85 -5.24
CA GLY A 220 0.39 -22.87 -4.18
C GLY A 220 1.79 -22.28 -4.26
N GLU A 221 2.15 -21.41 -3.33
CA GLU A 221 3.42 -20.67 -3.30
C GLU A 221 4.64 -21.57 -3.56
N LYS A 222 4.81 -22.64 -2.78
CA LYS A 222 5.97 -23.55 -2.93
C LYS A 222 6.07 -24.20 -4.32
N THR A 223 4.93 -24.63 -4.87
CA THR A 223 4.89 -25.26 -6.19
C THR A 223 5.11 -24.23 -7.28
N GLY A 224 4.50 -23.05 -7.16
CA GLY A 224 4.68 -21.94 -8.11
C GLY A 224 6.14 -21.49 -8.16
N ILE A 225 6.77 -21.26 -7.01
CA ILE A 225 8.19 -20.90 -6.95
C ILE A 225 9.07 -21.96 -7.62
N LYS A 226 8.84 -23.25 -7.32
CA LYS A 226 9.61 -24.32 -7.96
C LYS A 226 9.49 -24.30 -9.48
N LEU A 227 8.28 -24.13 -10.01
CA LEU A 227 8.04 -24.03 -11.46
C LEU A 227 8.78 -22.83 -12.07
N LEU A 228 8.70 -21.66 -11.43
CA LEU A 228 9.38 -20.45 -11.91
C LEU A 228 10.90 -20.58 -11.89
N LEU A 229 11.47 -21.25 -10.89
CA LEU A 229 12.90 -21.53 -10.84
C LEU A 229 13.35 -22.52 -11.93
N GLU A 230 12.48 -23.45 -12.32
CA GLU A 230 12.77 -24.46 -13.36
C GLU A 230 12.57 -23.90 -14.77
N HIS A 231 11.55 -23.07 -14.99
CA HIS A 231 11.13 -22.62 -16.31
C HIS A 231 11.39 -21.11 -16.58
N GLY A 232 11.72 -20.36 -15.55
CA GLY A 232 12.10 -18.95 -15.66
C GLY A 232 10.92 -17.97 -15.58
N SER A 233 9.82 -18.24 -16.27
CA SER A 233 8.62 -17.39 -16.31
C SER A 233 7.34 -18.20 -16.47
N LEU A 234 6.19 -17.54 -16.36
CA LEU A 234 4.87 -18.14 -16.63
C LEU A 234 4.76 -18.68 -18.06
N GLU A 235 5.31 -17.92 -19.03
CA GLU A 235 5.32 -18.34 -20.45
C GLU A 235 6.22 -19.54 -20.71
N GLY A 236 7.19 -19.81 -19.82
CA GLY A 236 8.07 -20.97 -19.90
C GLY A 236 7.45 -22.26 -19.38
N ILE A 237 6.37 -22.16 -18.59
CA ILE A 237 5.62 -23.28 -18.01
C ILE A 237 4.57 -23.80 -18.97
#